data_5261ff6ddcf3bc0073b9c50832ac9546
#
_entry.id   5261ff6ddcf3bc0073b9c50832ac9546
#
_cell.length_a   1.000
_cell.length_b   1.000
_cell.length_c   1.000
_cell.angle_alpha   90.00
_cell.angle_beta   90.00
_cell.angle_gamma   90.00
#
_symmetry.space_group_name_H-M   'P 1'
#
loop_
_entity.id
_entity.type
_entity.pdbx_description
1 polymer ?
#
loop_
_entity_poly.entity_id
_entity_poly.type
_entity_poly.pdbx_seq_one_letter_code
_entity_poly.pdbx_strand_id
1 'polypeptide(L)'
;MSKIIGIDLGTTNSCVSVLEGNEPVVIANSEGRRTTPSIVAFMDNGNGERKVGDSAKRQAITNPQHTVQSIKRFMGEKYSNMTAEIGRIPYEVIKGDNDTPRVKIGDRNYTPQEISAMVLQKKIGRAHV
;
A
#
# COMPACT_ATOMS: atom_id res chain seq x y z
N MET A 1 -8.38 -24.67 16.87
CA MET A 1 -9.42 -23.71 16.46
C MET A 1 -8.88 -22.73 15.45
N SER A 2 -9.57 -22.59 14.37
CA SER A 2 -9.21 -21.57 13.38
C SER A 2 -9.64 -20.19 13.88
N LYS A 3 -8.78 -19.18 13.68
CA LYS A 3 -9.11 -17.80 13.97
C LYS A 3 -9.51 -17.10 12.68
N ILE A 4 -10.54 -16.27 12.76
CA ILE A 4 -10.96 -15.47 11.63
C ILE A 4 -10.18 -14.16 11.68
N ILE A 5 -9.48 -13.85 10.60
CA ILE A 5 -8.70 -12.62 10.47
C ILE A 5 -9.42 -11.71 9.48
N GLY A 6 -9.72 -10.50 9.91
CA GLY A 6 -10.26 -9.47 9.04
C GLY A 6 -9.17 -8.48 8.65
N ILE A 7 -9.13 -8.12 7.36
CA ILE A 7 -8.18 -7.14 6.85
C ILE A 7 -8.97 -6.06 6.12
N ASP A 8 -8.80 -4.82 6.55
CA ASP A 8 -9.38 -3.66 5.88
C ASP A 8 -8.25 -2.89 5.20
N LEU A 9 -8.23 -2.93 3.87
CA LEU A 9 -7.31 -2.14 3.06
C LEU A 9 -8.00 -0.85 2.64
N GLY A 10 -7.93 0.15 3.49
CA GLY A 10 -8.47 1.46 3.16
C GLY A 10 -7.56 2.23 2.21
N THR A 11 -8.08 3.29 1.63
CA THR A 11 -7.33 4.16 0.72
C THR A 11 -6.18 4.85 1.46
N THR A 12 -6.41 5.27 2.68
CA THR A 12 -5.44 6.02 3.49
C THR A 12 -4.75 5.14 4.52
N ASN A 13 -5.51 4.28 5.19
CA ASN A 13 -5.00 3.40 6.24
C ASN A 13 -5.58 2.01 6.08
N SER A 14 -4.85 1.03 6.58
CA SER A 14 -5.32 -0.34 6.64
C SER A 14 -5.21 -0.88 8.06
N CYS A 15 -6.01 -1.86 8.39
CA CYS A 15 -5.96 -2.51 9.70
C CYS A 15 -6.24 -4.01 9.60
N VAL A 16 -5.76 -4.74 10.60
CA VAL A 16 -5.99 -6.18 10.73
C VAL A 16 -6.70 -6.41 12.04
N SER A 17 -7.74 -7.23 12.02
CA SER A 17 -8.46 -7.64 13.22
C SER A 17 -8.57 -9.15 13.29
N VAL A 18 -8.71 -9.68 14.49
CA VAL A 18 -9.05 -11.08 14.72
C VAL A 18 -10.37 -11.13 15.46
N LEU A 19 -11.11 -12.20 15.23
CA LEU A 19 -12.35 -12.43 15.95
C LEU A 19 -12.00 -13.20 17.23
N GLU A 20 -12.19 -12.55 18.38
CA GLU A 20 -12.07 -13.19 19.70
C GLU A 20 -13.46 -13.32 20.31
N GLY A 21 -13.89 -14.57 20.49
CA GLY A 21 -15.26 -14.82 20.86
C GLY A 21 -16.18 -14.33 19.75
N ASN A 22 -17.07 -13.38 20.06
CA ASN A 22 -17.98 -12.77 19.09
C ASN A 22 -17.60 -11.33 18.74
N GLU A 23 -16.41 -10.87 19.16
CA GLU A 23 -16.02 -9.48 18.94
C GLU A 23 -14.71 -9.37 18.16
N PRO A 24 -14.66 -8.48 17.14
CA PRO A 24 -13.39 -8.22 16.45
C PRO A 24 -12.46 -7.39 17.33
N VAL A 25 -11.19 -7.78 17.34
CA VAL A 25 -10.14 -7.07 18.06
C VAL A 25 -9.08 -6.63 17.05
N VAL A 26 -8.79 -5.33 16.99
CA VAL A 26 -7.80 -4.77 16.08
C VAL A 26 -6.41 -5.05 16.64
N ILE A 27 -5.54 -5.58 15.78
CA ILE A 27 -4.18 -5.94 16.14
C ILE A 27 -3.25 -4.77 15.88
N ALA A 28 -2.39 -4.44 16.86
CA ALA A 28 -1.37 -3.42 16.69
C ALA A 28 -0.27 -3.91 15.74
N ASN A 29 0.28 -2.99 14.93
CA ASN A 29 1.40 -3.26 14.04
C ASN A 29 2.74 -3.21 14.78
N SER A 30 3.84 -3.32 14.02
CA SER A 30 5.20 -3.30 14.56
C SER A 30 5.56 -2.03 15.34
N GLU A 31 4.88 -0.93 15.05
CA GLU A 31 5.12 0.35 15.71
C GLU A 31 4.12 0.62 16.83
N GLY A 32 3.35 -0.38 17.24
CA GLY A 32 2.36 -0.27 18.30
C GLY A 32 1.06 0.39 17.88
N ARG A 33 0.87 0.66 16.59
CA ARG A 33 -0.34 1.29 16.06
C ARG A 33 -1.35 0.25 15.59
N ARG A 34 -2.62 0.57 15.73
CA ARG A 34 -3.72 -0.31 15.29
C ARG A 34 -4.04 -0.15 13.83
N THR A 35 -3.65 0.97 13.22
CA THR A 35 -3.78 1.20 11.79
C THR A 35 -2.41 1.40 11.17
N THR A 36 -2.27 1.02 9.90
CA THR A 36 -1.04 1.22 9.14
C THR A 36 -1.38 2.11 7.94
N PRO A 37 -0.67 3.23 7.76
CA PRO A 37 -0.85 3.99 6.53
C PRO A 37 -0.62 3.13 5.31
N SER A 38 -1.50 3.23 4.31
CA SER A 38 -1.42 2.45 3.07
C SER A 38 -0.42 3.12 2.11
N ILE A 39 0.84 3.19 2.55
CA ILE A 39 1.92 3.91 1.87
C ILE A 39 3.12 2.99 1.74
N VAL A 40 3.71 2.96 0.55
CA VAL A 40 4.94 2.20 0.26
C VAL A 40 5.97 3.17 -0.31
N ALA A 41 7.16 3.20 0.28
CA ALA A 41 8.28 3.97 -0.22
C ALA A 41 9.38 3.04 -0.74
N PHE A 42 9.85 3.32 -1.95
CA PHE A 42 10.91 2.56 -2.60
C PHE A 42 12.21 3.35 -2.47
N MET A 43 13.21 2.75 -1.87
CA MET A 43 14.50 3.38 -1.66
C MET A 43 15.44 3.00 -2.82
N ASP A 44 16.40 3.89 -3.13
CA ASP A 44 17.43 3.64 -4.13
C ASP A 44 16.86 3.21 -5.49
N ASN A 45 15.91 3.99 -6.03
CA ASN A 45 15.24 3.73 -7.30
C ASN A 45 14.62 2.31 -7.41
N GLY A 46 14.17 1.77 -6.29
CA GLY A 46 13.59 0.44 -6.23
C GLY A 46 14.59 -0.68 -6.01
N ASN A 47 15.88 -0.39 -5.97
CA ASN A 47 16.94 -1.37 -5.71
C ASN A 47 17.24 -1.55 -4.22
N GLY A 48 16.80 -0.63 -3.40
CA GLY A 48 17.01 -0.66 -1.97
C GLY A 48 15.83 -1.27 -1.22
N GLU A 49 15.85 -1.08 0.09
CA GLU A 49 14.79 -1.56 0.97
C GLU A 49 13.47 -0.82 0.73
N ARG A 50 12.36 -1.54 0.78
CA ARG A 50 11.03 -0.93 0.79
C ARG A 50 10.63 -0.61 2.21
N LYS A 51 10.01 0.56 2.39
CA LYS A 51 9.38 0.93 3.65
C LYS A 51 7.88 0.96 3.46
N VAL A 52 7.15 0.51 4.47
CA VAL A 52 5.68 0.45 4.43
C VAL A 52 5.12 1.03 5.71
N GLY A 53 4.04 1.79 5.61
CA GLY A 53 3.37 2.37 6.76
C GLY A 53 3.97 3.70 7.20
N ASP A 54 4.15 3.89 8.50
CA ASP A 54 4.61 5.17 9.04
C ASP A 54 6.01 5.56 8.56
N SER A 55 6.91 4.60 8.43
CA SER A 55 8.24 4.87 7.90
C SER A 55 8.20 5.34 6.45
N ALA A 56 7.29 4.77 5.65
CA ALA A 56 7.06 5.22 4.28
C ALA A 56 6.45 6.62 4.24
N LYS A 57 5.52 6.90 5.14
CA LYS A 57 4.89 8.22 5.22
C LYS A 57 5.91 9.32 5.43
N ARG A 58 6.93 9.07 6.26
CA ARG A 58 8.01 10.03 6.48
C ARG A 58 8.84 10.29 5.23
N GLN A 59 8.91 9.33 4.31
CA GLN A 59 9.63 9.49 3.05
C GLN A 59 8.91 10.38 2.04
N ALA A 60 7.62 10.64 2.23
CA ALA A 60 6.85 11.44 1.28
C ALA A 60 7.38 12.86 1.12
N ILE A 61 8.07 13.39 2.13
CA ILE A 61 8.65 14.74 2.09
C ILE A 61 9.96 14.77 1.30
N THR A 62 10.82 13.78 1.51
CA THR A 62 12.16 13.75 0.91
C THR A 62 12.25 12.89 -0.34
N ASN A 63 11.31 11.96 -0.53
CA ASN A 63 11.34 11.00 -1.64
C ASN A 63 9.93 10.83 -2.24
N PRO A 64 9.26 11.95 -2.63
CA PRO A 64 7.87 11.86 -3.09
C PRO A 64 7.68 11.08 -4.37
N GLN A 65 8.68 11.08 -5.26
CA GLN A 65 8.59 10.39 -6.54
C GLN A 65 8.57 8.86 -6.42
N HIS A 66 9.05 8.34 -5.32
CA HIS A 66 9.10 6.90 -5.07
C HIS A 66 8.30 6.50 -3.83
N THR A 67 7.41 7.37 -3.37
CA THR A 67 6.52 7.11 -2.23
C THR A 67 5.09 7.04 -2.74
N VAL A 68 4.53 5.83 -2.76
CA VAL A 68 3.21 5.57 -3.35
C VAL A 68 2.15 5.63 -2.26
N GLN A 69 1.19 6.52 -2.44
CA GLN A 69 0.07 6.72 -1.52
C GLN A 69 -1.26 6.51 -2.25
N SER A 70 -2.27 6.11 -1.50
CA SER A 70 -3.65 6.01 -2.02
C SER A 70 -3.80 5.11 -3.25
N ILE A 71 -3.00 4.05 -3.32
CA ILE A 71 -2.95 3.16 -4.48
C ILE A 71 -4.29 2.47 -4.75
N LYS A 72 -5.11 2.30 -3.72
CA LYS A 72 -6.42 1.65 -3.85
C LYS A 72 -7.32 2.36 -4.86
N ARG A 73 -7.13 3.67 -5.06
CA ARG A 73 -7.90 4.45 -6.04
C ARG A 73 -7.69 3.98 -7.46
N PHE A 74 -6.57 3.34 -7.76
CA PHE A 74 -6.24 2.84 -9.09
C PHE A 74 -6.67 1.40 -9.31
N MET A 75 -7.05 0.69 -8.26
CA MET A 75 -7.44 -0.72 -8.39
C MET A 75 -8.76 -0.83 -9.13
N GLY A 76 -8.75 -1.66 -10.19
CA GLY A 76 -9.94 -1.86 -11.01
C GLY A 76 -10.28 -0.73 -11.96
N GLU A 77 -9.48 0.33 -12.00
CA GLU A 77 -9.70 1.48 -12.87
C GLU A 77 -8.90 1.37 -14.15
N LYS A 78 -9.36 2.08 -15.18
CA LYS A 78 -8.61 2.19 -16.44
C LYS A 78 -7.73 3.43 -16.39
N TYR A 79 -6.53 3.32 -16.95
CA TYR A 79 -5.58 4.44 -17.01
C TYR A 79 -6.20 5.67 -17.65
N SER A 80 -6.92 5.49 -18.76
CA SER A 80 -7.54 6.61 -19.49
C SER A 80 -8.60 7.35 -18.68
N ASN A 81 -9.19 6.71 -17.67
CA ASN A 81 -10.18 7.34 -16.78
C ASN A 81 -9.55 8.07 -15.60
N MET A 82 -8.24 7.92 -15.41
CA MET A 82 -7.54 8.44 -14.21
C MET A 82 -6.53 9.53 -14.53
N THR A 83 -6.51 10.03 -15.76
CA THR A 83 -5.50 10.99 -16.22
C THR A 83 -5.44 12.27 -15.38
N ALA A 84 -6.59 12.78 -14.92
CA ALA A 84 -6.63 13.98 -14.09
C ALA A 84 -5.99 13.74 -12.72
N GLU A 85 -6.25 12.58 -12.11
CA GLU A 85 -5.67 12.22 -10.83
C GLU A 85 -4.18 11.92 -10.94
N ILE A 86 -3.77 11.24 -12.02
CA ILE A 86 -2.37 10.94 -12.29
C ILE A 86 -1.54 12.22 -12.38
N GLY A 87 -2.09 13.28 -12.94
CA GLY A 87 -1.41 14.57 -13.02
C GLY A 87 -1.22 15.29 -11.70
N ARG A 88 -1.89 14.84 -10.64
CA ARG A 88 -1.82 15.47 -9.29
C ARG A 88 -0.92 14.75 -8.32
N ILE A 89 -0.49 13.54 -8.63
CA ILE A 89 0.32 12.73 -7.72
C ILE A 89 1.81 12.88 -8.06
N PRO A 90 2.70 12.79 -7.07
CA PRO A 90 4.13 12.98 -7.29
C PRO A 90 4.85 11.78 -7.89
N TYR A 91 4.31 10.56 -7.75
CA TYR A 91 4.92 9.38 -8.35
C TYR A 91 4.41 9.15 -9.76
N GLU A 92 5.18 8.42 -10.56
CA GLU A 92 4.86 8.21 -11.97
C GLU A 92 3.92 7.04 -12.17
N VAL A 93 2.81 7.28 -12.88
CA VAL A 93 1.86 6.23 -13.27
C VAL A 93 1.83 6.18 -14.79
N ILE A 94 2.03 5.00 -15.34
CA ILE A 94 2.04 4.76 -16.78
C ILE A 94 0.92 3.81 -17.18
N LYS A 95 0.63 3.79 -18.48
CA LYS A 95 -0.35 2.89 -19.05
C LYS A 95 0.27 1.52 -19.28
N GLY A 96 -0.31 0.49 -18.68
CA GLY A 96 0.07 -0.90 -18.90
C GLY A 96 -0.87 -1.60 -19.87
N ASP A 97 -0.75 -2.93 -19.92
CA ASP A 97 -1.61 -3.75 -20.78
C ASP A 97 -3.09 -3.58 -20.43
N ASN A 98 -3.95 -3.61 -21.43
CA ASN A 98 -5.40 -3.47 -21.27
C ASN A 98 -5.82 -2.16 -20.60
N ASP A 99 -5.09 -1.09 -20.86
CA ASP A 99 -5.37 0.24 -20.30
C ASP A 99 -5.39 0.24 -18.77
N THR A 100 -4.48 -0.53 -18.16
CA THR A 100 -4.36 -0.58 -16.71
C THR A 100 -3.31 0.42 -16.22
N PRO A 101 -3.55 1.10 -15.07
CA PRO A 101 -2.53 1.96 -14.49
C PRO A 101 -1.42 1.12 -13.86
N ARG A 102 -0.18 1.55 -14.05
CA ARG A 102 1.02 0.92 -13.48
C ARG A 102 1.88 1.98 -12.85
N VAL A 103 2.42 1.70 -11.66
CA VAL A 103 3.34 2.61 -10.99
C VAL A 103 4.76 2.28 -11.42
N LYS A 104 5.47 3.28 -11.97
CA LYS A 104 6.84 3.10 -12.43
C LYS A 104 7.82 3.53 -11.34
N ILE A 105 8.65 2.59 -10.89
CA ILE A 105 9.71 2.82 -9.91
C ILE A 105 11.02 2.33 -10.52
N GLY A 106 11.89 3.27 -10.91
CA GLY A 106 13.12 2.91 -11.59
C GLY A 106 12.82 2.16 -12.89
N ASP A 107 13.33 0.96 -13.02
CA ASP A 107 13.14 0.11 -14.20
C ASP A 107 11.96 -0.85 -14.07
N ARG A 108 11.20 -0.77 -12.99
CA ARG A 108 10.09 -1.70 -12.71
C ARG A 108 8.75 -1.01 -12.76
N ASN A 109 7.74 -1.75 -13.24
CA ASN A 109 6.36 -1.30 -13.28
C ASN A 109 5.55 -2.20 -12.36
N TYR A 110 4.85 -1.59 -11.41
CA TYR A 110 4.05 -2.32 -10.42
C TYR A 110 2.57 -2.11 -10.68
N THR A 111 1.78 -3.18 -10.57
CA THR A 111 0.32 -3.04 -10.59
C THR A 111 -0.15 -2.47 -9.25
N PRO A 112 -1.32 -1.82 -9.21
CA PRO A 112 -1.91 -1.40 -7.92
C PRO A 112 -2.07 -2.57 -6.95
N GLN A 113 -2.40 -3.75 -7.47
CA GLN A 113 -2.55 -4.96 -6.65
C GLN A 113 -1.23 -5.38 -6.02
N GLU A 114 -0.11 -5.27 -6.76
CA GLU A 114 1.21 -5.58 -6.20
C GLU A 114 1.60 -4.61 -5.08
N ILE A 115 1.33 -3.33 -5.25
CA ILE A 115 1.59 -2.33 -4.21
C ILE A 115 0.72 -2.60 -2.97
N SER A 116 -0.56 -2.91 -3.18
CA SER A 116 -1.47 -3.25 -2.08
C SER A 116 -1.01 -4.51 -1.35
N ALA A 117 -0.48 -5.49 -2.07
CA ALA A 117 0.07 -6.71 -1.47
C ALA A 117 1.26 -6.41 -0.56
N MET A 118 2.06 -5.40 -0.87
CA MET A 118 3.19 -4.99 -0.02
C MET A 118 2.71 -4.47 1.34
N VAL A 119 1.60 -3.71 1.35
CA VAL A 119 0.99 -3.25 2.59
C VAL A 119 0.46 -4.43 3.40
N LEU A 120 -0.20 -5.38 2.73
CA LEU A 120 -0.71 -6.60 3.36
C LEU A 120 0.41 -7.44 3.97
N GLN A 121 1.52 -7.61 3.26
CA GLN A 121 2.65 -8.41 3.75
C GLN A 121 3.19 -7.89 5.06
N LYS A 122 3.31 -6.59 5.20
CA LYS A 122 3.78 -6.01 6.46
C LYS A 122 2.83 -6.36 7.62
N LYS A 123 1.53 -6.27 7.38
CA LYS A 123 0.53 -6.55 8.41
C LYS A 123 0.47 -8.03 8.77
N ILE A 124 0.44 -8.90 7.78
CA ILE A 124 0.35 -10.36 7.99
C ILE A 124 1.62 -10.87 8.67
N GLY A 125 2.78 -10.37 8.28
CA GLY A 125 4.04 -10.74 8.92
C GLY A 125 4.06 -10.45 10.41
N ARG A 126 3.31 -9.44 10.87
CA ARG A 126 3.19 -9.09 12.28
C ARG A 126 2.10 -9.87 12.99
N ALA A 127 0.99 -10.11 12.32
CA ALA A 127 -0.11 -10.87 12.88
C ALA A 127 0.22 -12.35 13.02
N HIS A 128 1.33 -12.78 12.47
CA HIS A 128 1.75 -14.17 12.40
C HIS A 128 2.60 -14.59 13.61
N VAL A 129 2.51 -13.90 14.66
CA VAL A 129 3.26 -14.24 15.89
C VAL A 129 2.51 -15.28 16.72
#